data_a875c9e73ccf9f83aad4c870696a0071
#
_entry.id   a875c9e73ccf9f83aad4c870696a0071
#
_cell.length_a   1.000
_cell.length_b   1.000
_cell.length_c   1.000
_cell.angle_alpha   90.00
_cell.angle_beta   90.00
_cell.angle_gamma   90.00
#
_symmetry.space_group_name_H-M   'P 1'
#
loop_
_entity.id
_entity.type
_entity.pdbx_description
1 polymer ?
#
loop_
_entity_poly.entity_id
_entity_poly.type
_entity_poly.pdbx_seq_one_letter_code
_entity_poly.pdbx_strand_id
1 'polypeptide(L)'
;MTISKIKVAIGMSGGVDSSVAAYLLTESGYEVKGIFMKNWEEDDSDECSSKEDYEDARRVCNHLGIELNLVNFSDKYWTSVFETFINELKKGFTPNPDVFCNKEIKFKQYYDYAMSLDFDLIATGHYACKKNVIDPELHIPKDTFKDQT
;
A
#
# COMPACT_ATOMS: atom_id res chain seq x y z
N MET A 1 14.86 -29.29 10.71
CA MET A 1 13.66 -28.46 10.90
C MET A 1 13.80 -27.25 10.00
N THR A 2 12.99 -27.16 8.94
CA THR A 2 13.00 -26.02 8.04
C THR A 2 12.23 -24.91 8.78
N ILE A 3 12.94 -23.86 9.21
CA ILE A 3 12.29 -22.67 9.78
C ILE A 3 11.50 -22.05 8.62
N SER A 4 10.18 -22.03 8.69
CA SER A 4 9.35 -21.35 7.70
C SER A 4 9.71 -19.86 7.72
N LYS A 5 10.01 -19.29 6.55
CA LYS A 5 10.25 -17.85 6.43
C LYS A 5 8.94 -17.10 6.74
N ILE A 6 9.05 -15.97 7.40
CA ILE A 6 7.92 -15.06 7.60
C ILE A 6 7.50 -14.52 6.24
N LYS A 7 6.23 -14.64 5.91
CA LYS A 7 5.64 -14.18 4.64
C LYS A 7 5.15 -12.73 4.77
N VAL A 8 5.65 -11.88 3.90
CA VAL A 8 5.32 -10.45 3.89
C VAL A 8 4.66 -10.06 2.58
N ALA A 9 3.45 -9.51 2.64
CA ALA A 9 2.84 -8.81 1.53
C ALA A 9 3.34 -7.36 1.53
N ILE A 10 3.94 -6.89 0.42
CA ILE A 10 4.35 -5.48 0.25
C ILE A 10 3.45 -4.78 -0.74
N GLY A 11 2.82 -3.67 -0.33
CA GLY A 11 2.06 -2.80 -1.23
C GLY A 11 3.00 -2.07 -2.19
N MET A 12 2.90 -2.39 -3.48
CA MET A 12 3.72 -1.80 -4.55
C MET A 12 2.95 -0.69 -5.25
N SER A 13 3.54 0.48 -5.39
CA SER A 13 2.93 1.64 -6.09
C SER A 13 3.65 2.03 -7.38
N GLY A 14 4.73 1.33 -7.74
CA GLY A 14 5.63 1.76 -8.82
C GLY A 14 6.65 2.83 -8.39
N GLY A 15 6.44 3.50 -7.26
CA GLY A 15 7.33 4.53 -6.73
C GLY A 15 8.55 3.98 -6.00
N VAL A 16 9.53 4.88 -5.74
CA VAL A 16 10.82 4.55 -5.13
C VAL A 16 10.66 3.99 -3.72
N ASP A 17 9.78 4.57 -2.89
CA ASP A 17 9.66 4.19 -1.48
C ASP A 17 9.19 2.73 -1.31
N SER A 18 8.18 2.31 -2.08
CA SER A 18 7.70 0.92 -2.06
C SER A 18 8.74 -0.05 -2.62
N SER A 19 9.49 0.37 -3.64
CA SER A 19 10.55 -0.43 -4.27
C SER A 19 11.71 -0.67 -3.30
N VAL A 20 12.16 0.36 -2.58
CA VAL A 20 13.20 0.26 -1.56
C VAL A 20 12.74 -0.59 -0.38
N ALA A 21 11.49 -0.44 0.07
CA ALA A 21 10.93 -1.27 1.13
C ALA A 21 10.90 -2.75 0.73
N ALA A 22 10.48 -3.07 -0.51
CA ALA A 22 10.51 -4.44 -1.03
C ALA A 22 11.93 -5.02 -1.08
N TYR A 23 12.89 -4.25 -1.56
CA TYR A 23 14.31 -4.63 -1.58
C TYR A 23 14.84 -4.96 -0.18
N LEU A 24 14.62 -4.05 0.79
CA LEU A 24 15.11 -4.24 2.16
C LEU A 24 14.50 -5.46 2.85
N LEU A 25 13.23 -5.73 2.63
CA LEU A 25 12.55 -6.93 3.15
C LEU A 25 13.12 -8.21 2.54
N THR A 26 13.39 -8.22 1.24
CA THR A 26 13.98 -9.36 0.53
C THR A 26 15.40 -9.62 1.03
N GLU A 27 16.24 -8.59 1.16
CA GLU A 27 17.58 -8.68 1.72
C GLU A 27 17.59 -9.15 3.20
N SER A 28 16.55 -8.80 3.95
CA SER A 28 16.38 -9.24 5.34
C SER A 28 15.94 -10.70 5.45
N GLY A 29 15.74 -11.40 4.33
CA GLY A 29 15.46 -12.82 4.28
C GLY A 29 13.98 -13.21 4.44
N TYR A 30 13.05 -12.25 4.40
CA TYR A 30 11.62 -12.53 4.37
C TYR A 30 11.19 -13.20 3.05
N GLU A 31 10.07 -13.94 3.09
CA GLU A 31 9.37 -14.39 1.88
C GLU A 31 8.43 -13.25 1.44
N VAL A 32 8.84 -12.47 0.44
CA VAL A 32 8.15 -11.25 0.02
C VAL A 32 7.34 -11.49 -1.24
N LYS A 33 6.08 -11.00 -1.25
CA LYS A 33 5.27 -10.88 -2.47
C LYS A 33 4.73 -9.47 -2.61
N GLY A 34 4.79 -8.93 -3.82
CA GLY A 34 4.24 -7.63 -4.17
C GLY A 34 2.73 -7.69 -4.38
N ILE A 35 2.02 -6.69 -3.89
CA ILE A 35 0.60 -6.47 -4.14
C ILE A 35 0.43 -5.09 -4.75
N PHE A 36 -0.02 -5.03 -6.00
CA PHE A 36 -0.41 -3.78 -6.65
C PHE A 36 -1.92 -3.59 -6.50
N MET A 37 -2.34 -2.46 -5.91
CA MET A 37 -3.73 -2.14 -5.63
C MET A 37 -4.29 -1.20 -6.69
N LYS A 38 -5.26 -1.66 -7.49
CA LYS A 38 -6.04 -0.81 -8.38
C LYS A 38 -7.25 -0.27 -7.60
N ASN A 39 -7.30 1.06 -7.41
CA ASN A 39 -8.33 1.72 -6.60
C ASN A 39 -9.39 2.45 -7.46
N TRP A 40 -9.17 2.61 -8.75
CA TRP A 40 -10.07 3.26 -9.69
C TRP A 40 -10.32 2.38 -10.90
N GLU A 41 -11.54 2.40 -11.43
CA GLU A 41 -11.80 1.99 -12.81
C GLU A 41 -11.57 3.20 -13.68
N GLU A 42 -10.56 3.11 -14.53
CA GLU A 42 -10.24 4.16 -15.48
C GLU A 42 -10.92 3.82 -16.81
N ASP A 43 -11.55 4.81 -17.41
CA ASP A 43 -11.97 4.72 -18.80
C ASP A 43 -10.74 4.45 -19.68
N ASP A 44 -10.91 3.69 -20.76
CA ASP A 44 -9.85 3.23 -21.70
C ASP A 44 -9.07 4.37 -22.41
N SER A 45 -8.94 5.54 -21.79
CA SER A 45 -8.10 6.62 -22.31
C SER A 45 -6.62 6.29 -22.12
N ASP A 46 -5.84 6.38 -23.18
CA ASP A 46 -4.42 6.02 -23.25
C ASP A 46 -3.45 6.80 -22.33
N GLU A 47 -3.95 7.72 -21.53
CA GLU A 47 -3.17 8.57 -20.59
C GLU A 47 -3.20 8.11 -19.14
N CYS A 48 -3.30 6.81 -18.90
CA CYS A 48 -3.51 6.29 -17.57
C CYS A 48 -2.21 6.05 -16.82
N SER A 49 -1.92 6.88 -15.82
CA SER A 49 -0.75 6.74 -14.94
C SER A 49 -0.69 5.40 -14.20
N SER A 50 -1.83 4.76 -13.95
CA SER A 50 -1.87 3.48 -13.22
C SER A 50 -1.29 2.31 -14.03
N LYS A 51 -1.32 2.37 -15.37
CA LYS A 51 -0.65 1.37 -16.22
C LYS A 51 0.87 1.50 -16.13
N GLU A 52 1.38 2.73 -16.16
CA GLU A 52 2.82 3.00 -15.99
C GLU A 52 3.30 2.59 -14.60
N ASP A 53 2.58 2.97 -13.57
CA ASP A 53 2.87 2.59 -12.18
C ASP A 53 2.89 1.06 -12.00
N TYR A 54 1.94 0.35 -12.62
CA TYR A 54 1.92 -1.12 -12.58
C TYR A 54 3.12 -1.72 -13.30
N GLU A 55 3.48 -1.21 -14.48
CA GLU A 55 4.64 -1.70 -15.23
C GLU A 55 5.95 -1.42 -14.49
N ASP A 56 6.06 -0.29 -13.79
CA ASP A 56 7.19 0.04 -12.93
C ASP A 56 7.27 -0.92 -11.74
N ALA A 57 6.17 -1.14 -11.05
CA ALA A 57 6.08 -2.11 -9.97
C ALA A 57 6.48 -3.52 -10.45
N ARG A 58 6.00 -3.93 -11.63
CA ARG A 58 6.33 -5.22 -12.25
C ARG A 58 7.81 -5.34 -12.57
N ARG A 59 8.43 -4.28 -13.12
CA ARG A 59 9.88 -4.26 -13.39
C ARG A 59 10.70 -4.43 -12.13
N VAL A 60 10.33 -3.73 -11.06
CA VAL A 60 11.00 -3.85 -9.75
C VAL A 60 10.84 -5.25 -9.19
N CYS A 61 9.63 -5.79 -9.15
CA CYS A 61 9.37 -7.13 -8.64
C CYS A 61 10.17 -8.21 -9.42
N ASN A 62 10.19 -8.10 -10.75
CA ASN A 62 11.00 -8.99 -11.59
C ASN A 62 12.50 -8.89 -11.28
N HIS A 63 13.01 -7.67 -11.06
CA HIS A 63 14.43 -7.46 -10.69
C HIS A 63 14.77 -8.07 -9.33
N LEU A 64 13.86 -8.00 -8.38
CA LEU A 64 14.02 -8.56 -7.04
C LEU A 64 13.72 -10.08 -6.98
N GLY A 65 13.18 -10.66 -8.05
CA GLY A 65 12.77 -12.07 -8.07
C GLY A 65 11.56 -12.38 -7.20
N ILE A 66 10.68 -11.40 -6.96
CA ILE A 66 9.43 -11.56 -6.19
C ILE A 66 8.22 -11.54 -7.11
N GLU A 67 7.17 -12.26 -6.72
CA GLU A 67 5.90 -12.29 -7.43
C GLU A 67 5.12 -10.98 -7.19
N LEU A 68 4.43 -10.46 -8.22
CA LEU A 68 3.52 -9.33 -8.12
C LEU A 68 2.09 -9.75 -8.43
N ASN A 69 1.18 -9.55 -7.49
CA ASN A 69 -0.25 -9.77 -7.65
C ASN A 69 -0.98 -8.44 -7.81
N LEU A 70 -1.88 -8.36 -8.79
CA LEU A 70 -2.79 -7.22 -8.95
C LEU A 70 -4.09 -7.52 -8.22
N VAL A 71 -4.55 -6.56 -7.40
CA VAL A 71 -5.86 -6.63 -6.75
C VAL A 71 -6.66 -5.37 -7.07
N ASN A 72 -7.95 -5.56 -7.36
CA ASN A 72 -8.87 -4.46 -7.66
C ASN A 72 -9.72 -4.14 -6.42
N PHE A 73 -9.58 -2.93 -5.89
CA PHE A 73 -10.36 -2.38 -4.79
C PHE A 73 -11.26 -1.21 -5.23
N SER A 74 -11.50 -1.01 -6.53
CA SER A 74 -12.27 0.13 -7.05
C SER A 74 -13.69 0.22 -6.45
N ASP A 75 -14.42 -0.88 -6.34
CA ASP A 75 -15.74 -0.90 -5.70
C ASP A 75 -15.68 -0.50 -4.23
N LYS A 76 -14.66 -0.98 -3.52
CA LYS A 76 -14.45 -0.64 -2.11
C LYS A 76 -14.04 0.82 -1.94
N TYR A 77 -13.20 1.32 -2.83
CA TYR A 77 -12.82 2.72 -2.84
C TYR A 77 -14.02 3.61 -3.08
N TRP A 78 -14.86 3.29 -4.07
CA TRP A 78 -16.07 4.04 -4.35
C TRP A 78 -16.97 4.16 -3.12
N THR A 79 -17.33 3.04 -2.52
CA THR A 79 -18.28 3.00 -1.40
C THR A 79 -17.71 3.55 -0.09
N SER A 80 -16.47 3.25 0.24
CA SER A 80 -15.88 3.60 1.55
C SER A 80 -15.16 4.94 1.57
N VAL A 81 -14.63 5.39 0.43
CA VAL A 81 -13.85 6.64 0.33
C VAL A 81 -14.65 7.71 -0.39
N PHE A 82 -15.02 7.47 -1.64
CA PHE A 82 -15.61 8.50 -2.49
C PHE A 82 -17.00 8.92 -2.03
N GLU A 83 -17.90 7.99 -1.72
CA GLU A 83 -19.24 8.33 -1.19
C GLU A 83 -19.15 9.06 0.15
N THR A 84 -18.23 8.64 1.03
CA THR A 84 -18.01 9.31 2.31
C THR A 84 -17.50 10.73 2.08
N PHE A 85 -16.53 10.92 1.19
CA PHE A 85 -16.02 12.23 0.81
C PHE A 85 -17.13 13.16 0.30
N ILE A 86 -17.95 12.70 -0.63
CA ILE A 86 -19.08 13.48 -1.16
C ILE A 86 -20.10 13.83 -0.06
N ASN A 87 -20.40 12.90 0.84
CA ASN A 87 -21.36 13.14 1.92
C ASN A 87 -20.84 14.20 2.93
N GLU A 88 -19.55 14.18 3.24
CA GLU A 88 -18.94 15.19 4.11
C GLU A 88 -18.92 16.58 3.44
N LEU A 89 -18.63 16.65 2.13
CA LEU A 89 -18.74 17.90 1.36
C LEU A 89 -20.17 18.47 1.39
N LYS A 90 -21.20 17.64 1.23
CA LYS A 90 -22.61 18.06 1.31
C LYS A 90 -22.99 18.63 2.67
N LYS A 91 -22.31 18.20 3.74
CA LYS A 91 -22.49 18.76 5.10
C LYS A 91 -21.71 20.05 5.33
N GLY A 92 -20.90 20.52 4.37
CA GLY A 92 -20.10 21.73 4.46
C GLY A 92 -18.71 21.53 5.07
N PHE A 93 -18.27 20.28 5.26
CA PHE A 93 -16.89 19.99 5.69
C PHE A 93 -15.93 20.01 4.51
N THR A 94 -14.63 20.07 4.81
CA THR A 94 -13.54 19.93 3.82
C THR A 94 -12.78 18.63 4.12
N PRO A 95 -13.32 17.46 3.72
CA PRO A 95 -12.67 16.18 3.99
C PRO A 95 -11.43 15.97 3.12
N ASN A 96 -10.51 15.14 3.61
CA ASN A 96 -9.36 14.71 2.85
C ASN A 96 -9.56 13.24 2.39
N PRO A 97 -9.73 13.00 1.08
CA PRO A 97 -9.95 11.63 0.56
C PRO A 97 -8.74 10.73 0.75
N ASP A 98 -7.50 11.28 0.82
CA ASP A 98 -6.29 10.48 1.03
C ASP A 98 -6.28 9.84 2.42
N VAL A 99 -6.77 10.54 3.44
CA VAL A 99 -6.91 9.99 4.80
C VAL A 99 -7.90 8.83 4.80
N PHE A 100 -9.04 8.96 4.13
CA PHE A 100 -10.00 7.86 4.00
C PHE A 100 -9.42 6.69 3.21
N CYS A 101 -8.71 6.97 2.11
CA CYS A 101 -8.05 5.95 1.30
C CYS A 101 -6.99 5.20 2.13
N ASN A 102 -6.15 5.89 2.86
CA ASN A 102 -5.16 5.25 3.72
C ASN A 102 -5.84 4.33 4.74
N LYS A 103 -6.87 4.85 5.46
CA LYS A 103 -7.56 4.09 6.51
C LYS A 103 -8.33 2.88 5.96
N GLU A 104 -9.21 3.09 4.99
CA GLU A 104 -10.17 2.07 4.57
C GLU A 104 -9.61 1.11 3.51
N ILE A 105 -8.72 1.57 2.62
CA ILE A 105 -8.17 0.76 1.53
C ILE A 105 -6.77 0.25 1.87
N LYS A 106 -5.79 1.17 2.06
CA LYS A 106 -4.38 0.79 2.17
C LYS A 106 -4.04 0.04 3.46
N PHE A 107 -4.76 0.30 4.57
CA PHE A 107 -4.50 -0.41 5.82
C PHE A 107 -5.57 -1.43 6.18
N LYS A 108 -6.84 -1.22 5.84
CA LYS A 108 -7.91 -2.16 6.19
C LYS A 108 -8.13 -3.23 5.11
N GLN A 109 -8.56 -2.83 3.91
CA GLN A 109 -8.87 -3.81 2.84
C GLN A 109 -7.61 -4.58 2.41
N TYR A 110 -6.49 -3.89 2.31
CA TYR A 110 -5.22 -4.52 1.98
C TYR A 110 -4.78 -5.51 3.07
N TYR A 111 -4.90 -5.15 4.35
CA TYR A 111 -4.61 -6.06 5.45
C TYR A 111 -5.50 -7.29 5.40
N ASP A 112 -6.82 -7.11 5.30
CA ASP A 112 -7.78 -8.23 5.25
C ASP A 112 -7.49 -9.15 4.05
N TYR A 113 -7.16 -8.58 2.89
CA TYR A 113 -6.77 -9.33 1.70
C TYR A 113 -5.49 -10.14 1.93
N ALA A 114 -4.44 -9.52 2.47
CA ALA A 114 -3.18 -10.20 2.74
C ALA A 114 -3.37 -11.34 3.75
N MET A 115 -4.11 -11.11 4.84
CA MET A 115 -4.40 -12.15 5.83
C MET A 115 -5.22 -13.32 5.22
N SER A 116 -6.10 -13.06 4.28
CA SER A 116 -6.86 -14.11 3.57
C SER A 116 -5.98 -15.00 2.68
N LEU A 117 -4.78 -14.57 2.35
CA LEU A 117 -3.77 -15.30 1.57
C LEU A 117 -2.64 -15.90 2.42
N ASP A 118 -2.84 -16.02 3.72
CA ASP A 118 -1.88 -16.59 4.69
C ASP A 118 -0.53 -15.86 4.74
N PHE A 119 -0.53 -14.53 4.57
CA PHE A 119 0.61 -13.70 4.91
C PHE A 119 0.68 -13.45 6.41
N ASP A 120 1.89 -13.41 6.97
CA ASP A 120 2.12 -13.11 8.39
C ASP A 120 2.12 -11.61 8.68
N LEU A 121 2.60 -10.80 7.71
CA LEU A 121 2.76 -9.36 7.83
C LEU A 121 2.38 -8.63 6.55
N ILE A 122 1.98 -7.37 6.69
CA ILE A 122 1.91 -6.41 5.58
C ILE A 122 3.03 -5.38 5.70
N ALA A 123 3.44 -4.83 4.56
CA ALA A 123 4.38 -3.72 4.47
C ALA A 123 3.92 -2.71 3.42
N THR A 124 4.33 -1.48 3.59
CA THR A 124 4.07 -0.37 2.64
C THR A 124 5.30 0.52 2.56
N GLY A 125 5.38 1.35 1.52
CA GLY A 125 6.39 2.40 1.37
C GLY A 125 6.06 3.69 2.14
N HIS A 126 5.20 3.65 3.17
CA HIS A 126 4.84 4.84 3.93
C HIS A 126 6.00 5.38 4.74
N TYR A 127 6.09 6.69 4.78
CA TYR A 127 7.07 7.45 5.54
C TYR A 127 6.59 7.64 6.97
N ALA A 128 7.11 6.83 7.90
CA ALA A 128 6.75 6.93 9.29
C ALA A 128 7.92 6.52 10.20
N CYS A 129 7.94 7.02 11.42
CA CYS A 129 8.91 6.64 12.44
C CYS A 129 8.19 5.96 13.60
N LYS A 130 8.65 4.77 13.99
CA LYS A 130 8.18 4.07 15.18
C LYS A 130 9.10 4.39 16.35
N LYS A 131 8.55 4.89 17.45
CA LYS A 131 9.23 5.02 18.74
C LYS A 131 8.62 4.03 19.72
N ASN A 132 9.43 3.61 20.67
CA ASN A 132 9.13 2.62 21.71
C ASN A 132 8.88 1.19 21.15
N VAL A 133 9.43 0.20 21.83
CA VAL A 133 9.29 -1.21 21.45
C VAL A 133 8.11 -1.87 22.19
N ILE A 134 7.86 -1.43 23.44
CA ILE A 134 6.86 -2.03 24.32
C ILE A 134 5.47 -1.44 24.09
N ASP A 135 5.40 -0.11 23.87
CA ASP A 135 4.17 0.62 23.50
C ASP A 135 4.48 1.43 22.24
N PRO A 136 4.25 0.85 21.06
CA PRO A 136 4.70 1.46 19.80
C PRO A 136 3.87 2.69 19.45
N GLU A 137 4.52 3.84 19.41
CA GLU A 137 3.95 5.10 18.95
C GLU A 137 4.40 5.39 17.51
N LEU A 138 3.45 5.82 16.68
CA LEU A 138 3.73 6.31 15.34
C LEU A 138 4.08 7.80 15.41
N HIS A 139 5.19 8.18 14.83
CA HIS A 139 5.68 9.56 14.79
C HIS A 139 5.96 10.01 13.37
N ILE A 140 5.89 11.33 13.15
CA ILE A 140 6.32 11.99 11.92
C ILE A 140 7.80 11.63 11.65
N PRO A 141 8.15 11.30 10.40
CA PRO A 141 9.53 10.99 10.04
C PRO A 141 10.43 12.20 10.18
N LYS A 142 11.75 11.96 10.17
CA LYS A 142 12.76 13.04 10.26
C LYS A 142 12.80 13.95 9.02
N ASP A 143 12.26 13.49 7.91
CA ASP A 143 12.21 14.27 6.67
C ASP A 143 11.11 15.32 6.78
N THR A 144 11.52 16.61 6.79
CA THR A 144 10.61 17.76 6.91
C THR A 144 9.89 18.10 5.59
N PHE A 145 10.28 17.48 4.47
CA PHE A 145 9.70 17.75 3.15
C PHE A 145 8.58 16.79 2.78
N LYS A 146 8.41 15.69 3.52
CA LYS A 146 7.44 14.65 3.22
C LYS A 146 6.74 14.21 4.51
N ASP A 147 5.52 14.67 4.71
CA ASP A 147 4.65 14.23 5.81
C ASP A 147 3.57 13.30 5.25
N GLN A 148 3.59 12.05 5.72
CA GLN A 148 2.62 11.01 5.34
C GLN A 148 1.98 10.34 6.57
N THR A 149 2.03 11.01 7.73
CA THR A 149 1.39 10.53 8.96
C THR A 149 -0.12 10.76 8.97
#